data_8021e0dad2554270c7e6712ddc2f4a42
#
_entry.id   8021e0dad2554270c7e6712ddc2f4a42
#
_cell.length_a   1.000
_cell.length_b   1.000
_cell.length_c   1.000
_cell.angle_alpha   90.00
_cell.angle_beta   90.00
_cell.angle_gamma   90.00
#
_symmetry.space_group_name_H-M   'P 1'
#
loop_
_entity.id
_entity.type
_entity.pdbx_description
1 polymer ?
#
loop_
_entity_poly.entity_id
_entity_poly.type
_entity_poly.pdbx_seq_one_letter_code
_entity_poly.pdbx_strand_id
1 'polypeptide(L)'
;PFIDLSRSDILEFAKSHHLEWVEDESNRDESFDRNFLRERLMPILRSRWPGSSAAVARASRHLAATEALLEQIGREDLERWHLTADECQFTNFGKMRISDLLVVSPERAANLLRCWGRKAVHEAPGSSQLFELLRQLERLNGAMKARLVWKSVEFRRYRDCLYLLPAQADPMPHVARYWVAEPSLDLPVVGVRLRSRRIVGQGIRTSGTNISDIEVRWYNKKIGLRLAPGARTRTLRNLFQERGVPPWER
;
A
#
# COMPACT_ATOMS: atom_id res chain seq x y z
N PRO A 1 -27.55 4.46 15.91
CA PRO A 1 -28.92 3.91 16.01
C PRO A 1 -29.99 4.94 15.72
N PHE A 2 -29.80 6.25 16.06
CA PHE A 2 -30.83 7.29 15.94
C PHE A 2 -30.65 8.23 14.73
N ILE A 3 -29.93 7.82 13.70
CA ILE A 3 -29.57 8.69 12.57
C ILE A 3 -30.79 9.12 11.71
N ASP A 4 -31.84 8.31 11.74
CA ASP A 4 -33.08 8.56 11.00
C ASP A 4 -34.16 9.29 11.83
N LEU A 5 -33.91 9.55 13.12
CA LEU A 5 -34.81 10.28 14.01
C LEU A 5 -34.43 11.75 14.10
N SER A 6 -35.41 12.62 14.09
CA SER A 6 -35.19 14.03 14.36
C SER A 6 -34.95 14.29 15.85
N ARG A 7 -34.29 15.39 16.20
CA ARG A 7 -34.17 15.81 17.61
C ARG A 7 -35.53 16.02 18.26
N SER A 8 -36.51 16.51 17.51
CA SER A 8 -37.88 16.66 17.99
C SER A 8 -38.50 15.35 18.41
N ASP A 9 -38.35 14.31 17.59
CA ASP A 9 -38.89 12.97 17.88
C ASP A 9 -38.28 12.38 19.15
N ILE A 10 -36.94 12.57 19.30
CA ILE A 10 -36.22 12.12 20.49
C ILE A 10 -36.71 12.86 21.77
N LEU A 11 -36.87 14.18 21.65
CA LEU A 11 -37.36 14.99 22.77
C LEU A 11 -38.83 14.68 23.14
N GLU A 12 -39.68 14.44 22.14
CA GLU A 12 -41.07 14.02 22.35
C GLU A 12 -41.12 12.65 23.06
N PHE A 13 -40.31 11.71 22.60
CA PHE A 13 -40.18 10.41 23.28
C PHE A 13 -39.71 10.57 24.71
N ALA A 14 -38.66 11.38 24.98
CA ALA A 14 -38.14 11.59 26.33
C ALA A 14 -39.21 12.22 27.24
N LYS A 15 -39.97 13.20 26.75
CA LYS A 15 -41.07 13.83 27.51
C LYS A 15 -42.21 12.83 27.81
N SER A 16 -42.66 12.05 26.83
CA SER A 16 -43.72 11.07 26.98
C SER A 16 -43.38 9.96 27.96
N HIS A 17 -42.09 9.65 28.13
CA HIS A 17 -41.58 8.65 29.05
C HIS A 17 -41.04 9.23 30.36
N HIS A 18 -41.27 10.53 30.60
CA HIS A 18 -40.82 11.24 31.82
C HIS A 18 -39.33 11.05 32.12
N LEU A 19 -38.50 11.02 31.09
CA LEU A 19 -37.06 10.94 31.25
C LEU A 19 -36.49 12.26 31.69
N GLU A 20 -35.62 12.26 32.66
CA GLU A 20 -34.86 13.45 33.10
C GLU A 20 -33.53 13.46 32.35
N TRP A 21 -33.14 14.64 31.82
CA TRP A 21 -31.84 14.81 31.15
C TRP A 21 -31.22 16.14 31.55
N VAL A 22 -29.91 16.21 31.50
CA VAL A 22 -29.14 17.43 31.74
C VAL A 22 -28.82 18.07 30.41
N GLU A 23 -29.06 19.37 30.26
CA GLU A 23 -28.55 20.15 29.13
C GLU A 23 -27.13 20.60 29.43
N ASP A 24 -26.17 20.11 28.64
CA ASP A 24 -24.79 20.53 28.70
C ASP A 24 -24.67 21.94 28.07
N GLU A 25 -24.12 22.88 28.85
CA GLU A 25 -23.92 24.27 28.40
C GLU A 25 -23.02 24.37 27.18
N SER A 26 -22.07 23.42 27.00
CA SER A 26 -21.20 23.35 25.83
C SER A 26 -21.95 23.13 24.51
N ASN A 27 -23.21 22.67 24.55
CA ASN A 27 -24.05 22.53 23.36
C ASN A 27 -24.44 23.87 22.72
N ARG A 28 -24.27 24.98 23.42
CA ARG A 28 -24.53 26.34 22.94
C ARG A 28 -23.25 27.09 22.56
N ASP A 29 -22.11 26.51 22.83
CA ASP A 29 -20.82 27.14 22.51
C ASP A 29 -20.56 27.09 20.99
N GLU A 30 -20.70 28.25 20.36
CA GLU A 30 -20.50 28.44 18.91
C GLU A 30 -19.03 28.38 18.48
N SER A 31 -18.07 28.27 19.39
CA SER A 31 -16.67 28.03 19.05
C SER A 31 -16.47 26.63 18.41
N PHE A 32 -17.39 25.71 18.65
CA PHE A 32 -17.43 24.42 17.96
C PHE A 32 -18.18 24.52 16.64
N ASP A 33 -17.54 24.18 15.52
CA ASP A 33 -18.11 24.21 14.16
C ASP A 33 -19.48 23.54 14.08
N ARG A 34 -19.67 22.40 14.76
CA ARG A 34 -20.95 21.66 14.80
C ARG A 34 -22.10 22.50 15.38
N ASN A 35 -21.81 23.27 16.43
CA ASN A 35 -22.81 24.13 17.09
C ASN A 35 -23.10 25.35 16.23
N PHE A 36 -22.07 26.01 15.70
CA PHE A 36 -22.20 27.10 14.74
C PHE A 36 -23.06 26.73 13.55
N LEU A 37 -22.79 25.57 12.93
CA LEU A 37 -23.59 25.04 11.82
C LEU A 37 -25.05 24.85 12.23
N ARG A 38 -25.30 24.25 13.38
CA ARG A 38 -26.68 23.94 13.86
C ARG A 38 -27.46 25.18 14.22
N GLU A 39 -26.83 26.10 14.94
CA GLU A 39 -27.53 27.28 15.52
C GLU A 39 -27.60 28.47 14.52
N ARG A 40 -26.61 28.62 13.62
CA ARG A 40 -26.52 29.76 12.70
C ARG A 40 -26.84 29.38 11.25
N LEU A 41 -26.17 28.41 10.68
CA LEU A 41 -26.29 28.13 9.24
C LEU A 41 -27.54 27.30 8.90
N MET A 42 -27.82 26.26 9.67
CA MET A 42 -28.96 25.38 9.36
C MET A 42 -30.33 26.08 9.42
N PRO A 43 -30.62 27.04 10.32
CA PRO A 43 -31.87 27.77 10.29
C PRO A 43 -32.01 28.62 9.02
N ILE A 44 -30.93 29.29 8.56
CA ILE A 44 -30.91 30.07 7.33
C ILE A 44 -31.18 29.18 6.11
N LEU A 45 -30.50 28.06 6.02
CA LEU A 45 -30.69 27.09 4.94
C LEU A 45 -32.12 26.55 4.90
N ARG A 46 -32.68 26.19 6.06
CA ARG A 46 -34.04 25.67 6.16
C ARG A 46 -35.11 26.68 5.84
N SER A 47 -34.92 27.95 6.21
CA SER A 47 -35.87 29.01 5.87
C SER A 47 -35.95 29.27 4.37
N ARG A 48 -34.80 29.23 3.68
CA ARG A 48 -34.72 29.48 2.24
C ARG A 48 -34.99 28.24 1.41
N TRP A 49 -34.54 27.07 1.89
CA TRP A 49 -34.64 25.74 1.23
C TRP A 49 -35.10 24.68 2.24
N PRO A 50 -36.39 24.56 2.53
CA PRO A 50 -36.91 23.65 3.56
C PRO A 50 -36.50 22.17 3.37
N GLY A 51 -36.28 21.75 2.11
CA GLY A 51 -35.86 20.37 1.77
C GLY A 51 -34.36 20.13 1.80
N SER A 52 -33.50 21.10 2.14
CA SER A 52 -32.03 21.00 2.05
C SER A 52 -31.45 19.86 2.87
N SER A 53 -31.87 19.72 4.13
CA SER A 53 -31.38 18.63 5.01
C SER A 53 -31.70 17.25 4.44
N ALA A 54 -32.92 17.04 3.95
CA ALA A 54 -33.33 15.79 3.32
C ALA A 54 -32.57 15.52 2.01
N ALA A 55 -32.31 16.58 1.22
CA ALA A 55 -31.52 16.45 -0.01
C ALA A 55 -30.06 16.03 0.28
N VAL A 56 -29.41 16.66 1.27
CA VAL A 56 -28.06 16.29 1.71
C VAL A 56 -28.04 14.86 2.25
N ALA A 57 -29.00 14.49 3.08
CA ALA A 57 -29.08 13.12 3.61
C ALA A 57 -29.27 12.06 2.51
N ARG A 58 -30.08 12.35 1.49
CA ARG A 58 -30.21 11.46 0.31
C ARG A 58 -28.91 11.38 -0.47
N ALA A 59 -28.26 12.52 -0.76
CA ALA A 59 -26.99 12.54 -1.46
C ALA A 59 -25.92 11.74 -0.70
N SER A 60 -25.81 11.89 0.63
CA SER A 60 -24.89 11.13 1.47
C SER A 60 -25.14 9.62 1.40
N ARG A 61 -26.41 9.19 1.43
CA ARG A 61 -26.76 7.77 1.28
C ARG A 61 -26.37 7.22 -0.10
N HIS A 62 -26.61 7.99 -1.18
CA HIS A 62 -26.18 7.58 -2.51
C HIS A 62 -24.67 7.49 -2.64
N LEU A 63 -23.92 8.46 -2.08
CA LEU A 63 -22.46 8.41 -2.07
C LEU A 63 -21.93 7.20 -1.28
N ALA A 64 -22.51 6.90 -0.12
CA ALA A 64 -22.13 5.72 0.67
C ALA A 64 -22.40 4.41 -0.09
N ALA A 65 -23.55 4.29 -0.76
CA ALA A 65 -23.85 3.11 -1.59
C ALA A 65 -22.89 3.00 -2.79
N THR A 66 -22.55 4.13 -3.42
CA THR A 66 -21.58 4.18 -4.53
C THR A 66 -20.19 3.77 -4.06
N GLU A 67 -19.73 4.27 -2.91
CA GLU A 67 -18.42 3.88 -2.35
C GLU A 67 -18.37 2.38 -2.03
N ALA A 68 -19.44 1.81 -1.46
CA ALA A 68 -19.53 0.37 -1.20
C ALA A 68 -19.43 -0.46 -2.49
N LEU A 69 -20.11 -0.03 -3.56
CA LEU A 69 -20.04 -0.68 -4.86
C LEU A 69 -18.64 -0.56 -5.47
N LEU A 70 -18.01 0.61 -5.42
CA LEU A 70 -16.64 0.81 -5.91
C LEU A 70 -15.64 -0.05 -5.13
N GLU A 71 -15.83 -0.20 -3.83
CA GLU A 71 -14.99 -1.07 -3.01
C GLU A 71 -15.17 -2.56 -3.36
N GLN A 72 -16.41 -2.98 -3.64
CA GLN A 72 -16.69 -4.33 -4.11
C GLN A 72 -15.99 -4.60 -5.45
N ILE A 73 -16.18 -3.72 -6.45
CA ILE A 73 -15.53 -3.84 -7.76
C ILE A 73 -14.01 -3.88 -7.61
N GLY A 74 -13.45 -3.02 -6.77
CA GLY A 74 -12.00 -2.97 -6.54
C GLY A 74 -11.45 -4.26 -5.89
N ARG A 75 -12.22 -4.92 -5.01
CA ARG A 75 -11.84 -6.22 -4.43
C ARG A 75 -11.88 -7.33 -5.47
N GLU A 76 -12.93 -7.40 -6.27
CA GLU A 76 -13.07 -8.38 -7.36
C GLU A 76 -11.92 -8.23 -8.38
N ASP A 77 -11.58 -6.99 -8.74
CA ASP A 77 -10.47 -6.71 -9.65
C ASP A 77 -9.11 -7.08 -9.03
N LEU A 78 -8.91 -6.85 -7.72
CA LEU A 78 -7.71 -7.27 -7.02
C LEU A 78 -7.55 -8.78 -6.99
N GLU A 79 -8.62 -9.53 -6.72
CA GLU A 79 -8.60 -10.99 -6.74
C GLU A 79 -8.24 -11.53 -8.12
N ARG A 80 -8.72 -10.87 -9.17
CA ARG A 80 -8.51 -11.28 -10.56
C ARG A 80 -7.11 -10.95 -11.08
N TRP A 81 -6.55 -9.79 -10.73
CA TRP A 81 -5.33 -9.27 -11.39
C TRP A 81 -4.13 -9.13 -10.46
N HIS A 82 -4.33 -9.26 -9.16
CA HIS A 82 -3.24 -9.18 -8.21
C HIS A 82 -2.39 -10.46 -8.31
N LEU A 83 -1.17 -10.31 -8.81
CA LEU A 83 -0.19 -11.38 -8.81
C LEU A 83 0.46 -11.44 -7.42
N THR A 84 0.18 -12.51 -6.69
CA THR A 84 0.94 -12.80 -5.47
C THR A 84 2.41 -12.89 -5.82
N ALA A 85 3.25 -12.38 -4.95
CA ALA A 85 4.69 -12.47 -5.14
C ALA A 85 5.06 -13.95 -5.19
N ASP A 86 5.49 -14.45 -6.36
CA ASP A 86 6.20 -15.71 -6.42
C ASP A 86 7.39 -15.61 -5.47
N GLU A 87 7.33 -16.32 -4.33
CA GLU A 87 8.42 -16.68 -3.41
C GLU A 87 9.51 -15.63 -3.06
N CYS A 88 9.47 -14.41 -3.62
CA CYS A 88 10.35 -13.32 -3.21
C CYS A 88 9.85 -12.74 -1.88
N GLN A 89 10.39 -13.26 -0.83
CA GLN A 89 9.97 -13.16 0.57
C GLN A 89 10.20 -11.79 1.22
N PHE A 90 10.56 -10.76 0.48
CA PHE A 90 10.93 -9.48 1.08
C PHE A 90 9.92 -8.39 0.79
N THR A 91 8.92 -8.26 1.69
CA THR A 91 8.27 -6.99 2.00
C THR A 91 7.49 -6.29 0.88
N ASN A 92 6.93 -6.98 -0.10
CA ASN A 92 6.04 -6.31 -1.03
C ASN A 92 4.57 -6.74 -0.81
N PHE A 93 3.66 -5.81 -1.05
CA PHE A 93 2.22 -6.06 -0.99
C PHE A 93 1.69 -6.65 -2.31
N GLY A 94 2.57 -7.27 -3.11
CA GLY A 94 2.27 -7.90 -4.39
C GLY A 94 2.64 -7.03 -5.59
N LYS A 95 2.33 -7.58 -6.78
CA LYS A 95 2.56 -6.93 -8.07
C LYS A 95 1.35 -7.09 -8.97
N MET A 96 1.27 -6.28 -10.02
CA MET A 96 0.22 -6.32 -11.04
C MET A 96 0.83 -6.04 -12.40
N ARG A 97 0.34 -6.68 -13.46
CA ARG A 97 0.78 -6.34 -14.83
C ARG A 97 0.21 -4.99 -15.23
N ILE A 98 1.05 -4.15 -15.80
CA ILE A 98 0.66 -2.83 -16.29
C ILE A 98 -0.27 -2.96 -17.49
N SER A 99 -0.03 -3.95 -18.36
CA SER A 99 -0.91 -4.26 -19.47
C SER A 99 -2.35 -4.51 -19.03
N ASP A 100 -2.55 -5.27 -17.94
CA ASP A 100 -3.88 -5.58 -17.42
C ASP A 100 -4.53 -4.34 -16.79
N LEU A 101 -3.73 -3.49 -16.15
CA LEU A 101 -4.20 -2.23 -15.56
C LEU A 101 -4.64 -1.22 -16.63
N LEU A 102 -3.95 -1.16 -17.78
CA LEU A 102 -4.23 -0.21 -18.85
C LEU A 102 -5.33 -0.67 -19.84
N VAL A 103 -5.81 -1.90 -19.73
CA VAL A 103 -6.94 -2.41 -20.55
C VAL A 103 -8.29 -1.86 -20.10
N VAL A 104 -8.41 -1.50 -18.82
CA VAL A 104 -9.66 -0.95 -18.27
C VAL A 104 -9.67 0.58 -18.32
N SER A 105 -10.84 1.19 -18.06
CA SER A 105 -10.92 2.64 -18.01
C SER A 105 -10.03 3.24 -16.92
N PRO A 106 -9.51 4.46 -17.09
CA PRO A 106 -8.67 5.13 -16.09
C PRO A 106 -9.32 5.21 -14.70
N GLU A 107 -10.63 5.39 -14.65
CA GLU A 107 -11.41 5.45 -13.42
C GLU A 107 -11.41 4.09 -12.69
N ARG A 108 -11.59 2.99 -13.43
CA ARG A 108 -11.55 1.63 -12.88
C ARG A 108 -10.14 1.27 -12.44
N ALA A 109 -9.12 1.62 -13.23
CA ALA A 109 -7.73 1.45 -12.86
C ALA A 109 -7.37 2.23 -11.59
N ALA A 110 -7.80 3.50 -11.48
CA ALA A 110 -7.59 4.32 -10.29
C ALA A 110 -8.31 3.72 -9.06
N ASN A 111 -9.53 3.21 -9.23
CA ASN A 111 -10.26 2.52 -8.16
C ASN A 111 -9.54 1.27 -7.68
N LEU A 112 -9.04 0.45 -8.59
CA LEU A 112 -8.25 -0.74 -8.30
C LEU A 112 -6.98 -0.40 -7.51
N LEU A 113 -6.21 0.61 -7.94
CA LEU A 113 -5.02 1.08 -7.24
C LEU A 113 -5.35 1.65 -5.85
N ARG A 114 -6.49 2.34 -5.71
CA ARG A 114 -7.01 2.82 -4.42
C ARG A 114 -7.29 1.69 -3.46
N CYS A 115 -8.00 0.66 -3.91
CA CYS A 115 -8.31 -0.52 -3.10
C CYS A 115 -7.02 -1.27 -2.71
N TRP A 116 -6.06 -1.37 -3.63
CA TRP A 116 -4.77 -2.00 -3.35
C TRP A 116 -3.96 -1.24 -2.28
N GLY A 117 -3.87 0.09 -2.40
CA GLY A 117 -3.23 0.94 -1.38
C GLY A 117 -3.93 0.84 -0.02
N ARG A 118 -5.27 0.87 0.00
CA ARG A 118 -6.08 0.73 1.23
C ARG A 118 -5.85 -0.62 1.93
N LYS A 119 -5.72 -1.70 1.17
CA LYS A 119 -5.38 -3.03 1.71
C LYS A 119 -4.01 -3.06 2.40
N ALA A 120 -3.06 -2.26 1.93
CA ALA A 120 -1.71 -2.22 2.48
C ALA A 120 -1.58 -1.35 3.74
N VAL A 121 -2.24 -0.17 3.79
CA VAL A 121 -2.02 0.82 4.87
C VAL A 121 -3.32 1.44 5.40
N HIS A 122 -4.47 0.81 5.15
CA HIS A 122 -5.82 1.23 5.58
C HIS A 122 -6.29 2.60 5.09
N GLU A 123 -5.52 3.25 4.25
CA GLU A 123 -5.86 4.51 3.60
C GLU A 123 -5.53 4.40 2.10
N ALA A 124 -5.95 5.38 1.31
CA ALA A 124 -5.72 5.38 -0.13
C ALA A 124 -5.12 6.71 -0.62
N PRO A 125 -4.28 6.68 -1.68
CA PRO A 125 -3.83 7.89 -2.35
C PRO A 125 -5.00 8.70 -2.92
N GLY A 126 -4.82 10.01 -3.02
CA GLY A 126 -5.79 10.89 -3.66
C GLY A 126 -5.96 10.59 -5.15
N SER A 127 -7.14 10.87 -5.70
CA SER A 127 -7.46 10.59 -7.10
C SER A 127 -6.46 11.24 -8.07
N SER A 128 -6.07 12.49 -7.84
CA SER A 128 -5.10 13.21 -8.68
C SER A 128 -3.75 12.50 -8.77
N GLN A 129 -3.27 11.94 -7.65
CA GLN A 129 -2.02 11.20 -7.59
C GLN A 129 -2.11 9.88 -8.35
N LEU A 130 -3.24 9.18 -8.25
CA LEU A 130 -3.48 7.93 -8.96
C LEU A 130 -3.58 8.15 -10.47
N PHE A 131 -4.30 9.18 -10.93
CA PHE A 131 -4.35 9.53 -12.34
C PHE A 131 -3.00 9.98 -12.90
N GLU A 132 -2.17 10.67 -12.11
CA GLU A 132 -0.82 11.01 -12.52
C GLU A 132 0.06 9.76 -12.67
N LEU A 133 -0.04 8.81 -11.74
CA LEU A 133 0.64 7.51 -11.85
C LEU A 133 0.21 6.76 -13.13
N LEU A 134 -1.09 6.68 -13.41
CA LEU A 134 -1.61 6.03 -14.62
C LEU A 134 -1.07 6.70 -15.89
N ARG A 135 -1.07 8.03 -15.96
CA ARG A 135 -0.46 8.77 -17.08
C ARG A 135 1.03 8.49 -17.26
N GLN A 136 1.76 8.33 -16.16
CA GLN A 136 3.16 7.93 -16.22
C GLN A 136 3.31 6.50 -16.76
N LEU A 137 2.43 5.58 -16.37
CA LEU A 137 2.46 4.20 -16.86
C LEU A 137 2.15 4.11 -18.36
N GLU A 138 1.22 4.92 -18.87
CA GLU A 138 0.86 4.98 -20.29
C GLU A 138 1.98 5.54 -21.18
N ARG A 139 2.65 6.62 -20.74
CA ARG A 139 3.67 7.33 -21.51
C ARG A 139 4.99 6.57 -21.67
N LEU A 140 5.20 5.51 -20.92
CA LEU A 140 6.53 4.95 -20.76
C LEU A 140 6.76 3.72 -21.63
N ASN A 141 7.36 3.94 -22.79
CA ASN A 141 8.10 2.91 -23.54
C ASN A 141 9.34 2.48 -22.70
N GLY A 142 9.13 1.70 -21.65
CA GLY A 142 10.17 0.90 -20.99
C GLY A 142 11.26 1.60 -20.15
N ALA A 143 11.57 2.88 -20.38
CA ALA A 143 12.80 3.50 -19.86
C ALA A 143 12.65 4.37 -18.60
N MET A 144 11.50 4.92 -18.31
CA MET A 144 11.29 5.79 -17.15
C MET A 144 10.70 5.07 -15.95
N LYS A 145 11.09 5.49 -14.76
CA LYS A 145 10.71 4.90 -13.48
C LYS A 145 9.42 5.55 -12.99
N ALA A 146 8.25 5.03 -13.39
CA ALA A 146 7.02 5.45 -12.73
C ALA A 146 7.09 5.10 -11.24
N ARG A 147 6.89 6.10 -10.40
CA ARG A 147 6.96 5.98 -8.95
C ARG A 147 5.96 6.92 -8.29
N LEU A 148 5.16 6.40 -7.39
CA LEU A 148 4.30 7.17 -6.50
C LEU A 148 4.59 6.75 -5.07
N VAL A 149 5.13 7.67 -4.28
CA VAL A 149 5.30 7.47 -2.84
C VAL A 149 4.09 8.07 -2.14
N TRP A 150 3.50 7.30 -1.24
CA TRP A 150 2.37 7.72 -0.47
C TRP A 150 2.42 7.10 0.93
N LYS A 151 2.55 7.96 1.94
CA LYS A 151 2.79 7.53 3.34
C LYS A 151 3.96 6.54 3.45
N SER A 152 3.71 5.38 4.05
CA SER A 152 4.69 4.32 4.28
C SER A 152 4.80 3.32 3.12
N VAL A 153 4.16 3.57 1.99
CA VAL A 153 4.18 2.70 0.81
C VAL A 153 4.51 3.46 -0.47
N GLU A 154 4.93 2.72 -1.48
CA GLU A 154 5.18 3.26 -2.81
C GLU A 154 4.74 2.30 -3.91
N PHE A 155 4.12 2.86 -4.94
CA PHE A 155 3.96 2.19 -6.23
C PHE A 155 5.23 2.40 -7.05
N ARG A 156 5.81 1.32 -7.55
CA ARG A 156 7.04 1.35 -8.33
C ARG A 156 6.96 0.41 -9.52
N ARG A 157 7.28 0.93 -10.71
CA ARG A 157 7.36 0.14 -11.93
C ARG A 157 8.67 -0.60 -12.05
N TYR A 158 8.61 -1.87 -12.46
CA TYR A 158 9.75 -2.61 -12.98
C TYR A 158 9.29 -3.51 -14.12
N ARG A 159 9.86 -3.30 -15.31
CA ARG A 159 9.42 -3.94 -16.56
C ARG A 159 7.93 -3.68 -16.82
N ASP A 160 7.16 -4.72 -17.13
CA ASP A 160 5.71 -4.64 -17.33
C ASP A 160 4.90 -4.88 -16.03
N CYS A 161 5.52 -4.71 -14.86
CA CYS A 161 4.84 -4.87 -13.60
C CYS A 161 4.90 -3.59 -12.75
N LEU A 162 3.78 -3.28 -12.11
CA LEU A 162 3.66 -2.32 -11.03
C LEU A 162 3.70 -3.09 -9.71
N TYR A 163 4.54 -2.64 -8.79
CA TYR A 163 4.72 -3.19 -7.45
C TYR A 163 4.20 -2.20 -6.42
N LEU A 164 3.58 -2.71 -5.38
CA LEU A 164 3.30 -1.95 -4.17
C LEU A 164 4.26 -2.41 -3.08
N LEU A 165 5.08 -1.49 -2.60
CA LEU A 165 6.20 -1.76 -1.70
C LEU A 165 6.09 -0.89 -0.46
N PRO A 166 6.68 -1.28 0.69
CA PRO A 166 6.96 -0.31 1.74
C PRO A 166 7.83 0.82 1.19
N ALA A 167 7.51 2.06 1.53
CA ALA A 167 8.39 3.19 1.21
C ALA A 167 9.72 2.96 1.90
N GLN A 168 10.80 2.82 1.12
CA GLN A 168 12.11 2.57 1.68
C GLN A 168 12.51 3.72 2.59
N ALA A 169 12.63 3.43 3.85
CA ALA A 169 13.52 4.15 4.72
C ALA A 169 14.97 3.94 4.22
N ASP A 170 15.82 4.89 4.48
CA ASP A 170 17.21 5.07 4.04
C ASP A 170 18.02 3.84 3.57
N PRO A 171 19.02 4.04 2.70
CA PRO A 171 19.82 2.95 2.16
C PRO A 171 20.45 2.15 3.30
N MET A 172 20.30 0.82 3.20
CA MET A 172 20.83 -0.14 4.15
C MET A 172 22.33 0.08 4.41
N PRO A 173 22.77 0.02 5.66
CA PRO A 173 24.18 0.13 5.99
C PRO A 173 24.97 -1.01 5.34
N HIS A 174 26.09 -0.67 4.69
CA HIS A 174 27.01 -1.62 4.05
C HIS A 174 27.84 -2.39 5.09
N VAL A 175 27.19 -3.16 5.95
CA VAL A 175 27.88 -3.96 6.97
C VAL A 175 28.08 -5.37 6.44
N ALA A 176 29.34 -5.75 6.22
CA ALA A 176 29.72 -7.13 5.97
C ALA A 176 29.66 -7.92 7.29
N ARG A 177 29.16 -9.15 7.22
CA ARG A 177 29.22 -10.11 8.35
C ARG A 177 29.87 -11.40 7.90
N TYR A 178 30.73 -11.94 8.74
CA TYR A 178 31.30 -13.26 8.53
C TYR A 178 30.34 -14.31 9.10
N TRP A 179 30.15 -15.39 8.35
CA TRP A 179 29.37 -16.53 8.80
C TRP A 179 30.27 -17.44 9.61
N VAL A 180 30.21 -17.35 10.92
CA VAL A 180 31.01 -18.14 11.83
C VAL A 180 30.24 -19.41 12.17
N ALA A 181 30.59 -20.54 11.53
CA ALA A 181 30.27 -21.97 11.90
C ALA A 181 28.88 -22.30 12.51
N GLU A 182 27.95 -21.34 12.62
CA GLU A 182 26.62 -21.54 13.18
C GLU A 182 25.64 -22.01 12.10
N PRO A 183 24.61 -22.81 12.45
CA PRO A 183 23.58 -23.25 11.49
C PRO A 183 22.71 -22.11 10.95
N SER A 184 22.76 -20.95 11.58
CA SER A 184 22.00 -19.76 11.13
C SER A 184 22.74 -18.44 11.41
N LEU A 185 22.55 -17.47 10.52
CA LEU A 185 23.04 -16.09 10.65
C LEU A 185 21.84 -15.15 10.63
N ASP A 186 21.64 -14.39 11.69
CA ASP A 186 20.63 -13.36 11.78
C ASP A 186 21.12 -12.05 11.15
N LEU A 187 20.28 -11.49 10.27
CA LEU A 187 20.48 -10.20 9.65
C LEU A 187 19.38 -9.23 10.14
N PRO A 188 19.49 -8.68 11.36
CA PRO A 188 18.42 -7.95 12.03
C PRO A 188 17.99 -6.69 11.28
N VAL A 189 18.88 -6.06 10.51
CA VAL A 189 18.59 -4.87 9.71
C VAL A 189 17.52 -5.12 8.66
N VAL A 190 17.37 -6.36 8.20
CA VAL A 190 16.35 -6.76 7.20
C VAL A 190 15.33 -7.76 7.75
N GLY A 191 15.45 -8.12 9.01
CA GLY A 191 14.57 -9.12 9.62
C GLY A 191 14.72 -10.54 9.02
N VAL A 192 15.87 -10.84 8.41
CA VAL A 192 16.13 -12.11 7.72
C VAL A 192 17.07 -12.99 8.51
N ARG A 193 16.76 -14.28 8.54
CA ARG A 193 17.65 -15.31 9.06
C ARG A 193 18.10 -16.24 7.94
N LEU A 194 19.40 -16.24 7.63
CA LEU A 194 20.01 -17.22 6.74
C LEU A 194 20.24 -18.53 7.49
N ARG A 195 19.88 -19.65 6.88
CA ARG A 195 20.12 -20.98 7.45
C ARG A 195 20.99 -21.80 6.50
N SER A 196 21.97 -22.50 7.03
CA SER A 196 22.76 -23.48 6.30
C SER A 196 22.31 -24.91 6.65
N ARG A 197 22.34 -25.80 5.66
CA ARG A 197 22.17 -27.22 5.86
C ARG A 197 23.19 -27.97 5.03
N ARG A 198 23.70 -29.06 5.55
CA ARG A 198 24.60 -29.97 4.78
C ARG A 198 23.75 -30.82 3.84
N ILE A 199 24.08 -30.80 2.56
CA ILE A 199 23.46 -31.65 1.53
C ILE A 199 24.58 -32.23 0.64
N VAL A 200 24.36 -33.43 0.12
CA VAL A 200 25.31 -34.09 -0.75
C VAL A 200 25.08 -33.67 -2.20
N GLY A 201 26.14 -33.29 -2.90
CA GLY A 201 26.11 -33.03 -4.35
C GLY A 201 25.58 -31.65 -4.78
N GLN A 202 25.19 -30.79 -3.85
CA GLN A 202 24.66 -29.45 -4.16
C GLN A 202 25.18 -28.39 -3.20
N GLY A 203 25.22 -27.12 -3.63
CA GLY A 203 25.58 -25.97 -2.81
C GLY A 203 27.09 -25.66 -2.84
N ILE A 204 27.59 -25.09 -1.74
CA ILE A 204 29.02 -24.72 -1.59
C ILE A 204 29.78 -25.93 -1.15
N ARG A 205 30.87 -26.27 -1.88
CA ARG A 205 31.75 -27.40 -1.53
C ARG A 205 32.45 -27.09 -0.21
N THR A 206 32.28 -27.97 0.79
CA THR A 206 32.90 -27.81 2.12
C THR A 206 34.26 -28.45 2.26
N SER A 207 34.66 -29.35 1.32
CA SER A 207 36.02 -29.91 1.29
C SER A 207 37.01 -28.83 0.86
N GLY A 208 37.79 -28.31 1.81
CA GLY A 208 38.80 -27.27 1.59
C GLY A 208 38.32 -25.82 1.80
N THR A 209 37.09 -25.61 2.22
CA THR A 209 36.56 -24.28 2.58
C THR A 209 36.09 -24.32 4.03
N ASN A 210 36.67 -23.50 4.88
CA ASN A 210 36.16 -23.29 6.23
C ASN A 210 34.85 -22.50 6.14
N ILE A 211 33.79 -22.94 6.82
CA ILE A 211 32.52 -22.20 6.86
C ILE A 211 32.72 -20.82 7.49
N SER A 212 33.71 -20.66 8.38
CA SER A 212 34.14 -19.38 8.93
C SER A 212 34.66 -18.36 7.91
N ASP A 213 34.99 -18.80 6.69
CA ASP A 213 35.53 -17.93 5.64
C ASP A 213 34.43 -17.39 4.71
N ILE A 214 33.16 -17.72 4.98
CA ILE A 214 32.04 -17.23 4.20
C ILE A 214 31.66 -15.81 4.68
N GLU A 215 31.91 -14.83 3.84
CA GLU A 215 31.51 -13.47 4.09
C GLU A 215 30.15 -13.19 3.46
N VAL A 216 29.18 -12.73 4.28
CA VAL A 216 27.88 -12.23 3.84
C VAL A 216 27.94 -10.72 3.82
N ARG A 217 27.83 -10.13 2.64
CA ARG A 217 27.82 -8.67 2.46
C ARG A 217 26.67 -8.23 1.58
N TRP A 218 26.26 -7.00 1.78
CA TRP A 218 25.27 -6.37 0.92
C TRP A 218 25.80 -6.19 -0.51
N TYR A 219 24.88 -6.21 -1.46
CA TYR A 219 25.19 -6.07 -2.87
C TYR A 219 26.01 -4.81 -3.16
N ASN A 220 27.16 -5.01 -3.80
CA ASN A 220 27.98 -3.94 -4.38
C ASN A 220 27.98 -4.07 -5.90
N LYS A 221 27.62 -3.00 -6.62
CA LYS A 221 27.52 -2.96 -8.09
C LYS A 221 28.81 -3.35 -8.81
N LYS A 222 29.97 -3.27 -8.15
CA LYS A 222 31.30 -3.52 -8.75
C LYS A 222 31.74 -4.99 -8.68
N ILE A 223 31.03 -5.86 -7.96
CA ILE A 223 31.42 -7.27 -7.81
C ILE A 223 31.15 -8.01 -9.10
N GLY A 224 32.22 -8.58 -9.68
CA GLY A 224 32.16 -9.50 -10.81
C GLY A 224 32.21 -10.95 -10.34
N LEU A 225 31.37 -11.80 -10.92
CA LEU A 225 31.31 -13.23 -10.64
C LEU A 225 31.56 -14.04 -11.91
N ARG A 226 32.22 -15.20 -11.77
CA ARG A 226 32.29 -16.26 -12.77
C ARG A 226 31.40 -17.41 -12.30
N LEU A 227 30.35 -17.72 -13.06
CA LEU A 227 29.39 -18.76 -12.68
C LEU A 227 29.90 -20.19 -12.93
N ALA A 228 30.93 -20.35 -13.76
CA ALA A 228 31.57 -21.62 -14.04
C ALA A 228 33.04 -21.40 -14.42
N PRO A 229 33.92 -22.43 -14.28
CA PRO A 229 35.28 -22.39 -14.77
C PRO A 229 35.28 -22.04 -16.28
N GLY A 230 36.07 -21.06 -16.69
CA GLY A 230 36.17 -20.61 -18.08
C GLY A 230 35.02 -19.64 -18.55
N ALA A 231 33.99 -19.46 -17.76
CA ALA A 231 32.93 -18.50 -18.12
C ALA A 231 33.41 -17.04 -18.03
N ARG A 232 32.80 -16.14 -18.83
CA ARG A 232 33.06 -14.69 -18.76
C ARG A 232 32.63 -14.14 -17.39
N THR A 233 33.46 -13.24 -16.86
CA THR A 233 33.11 -12.51 -15.64
C THR A 233 31.90 -11.61 -15.93
N ARG A 234 30.87 -11.73 -15.12
CA ARG A 234 29.66 -10.90 -15.21
C ARG A 234 29.46 -10.14 -13.90
N THR A 235 28.98 -8.90 -13.99
CA THR A 235 28.63 -8.17 -12.78
C THR A 235 27.36 -8.75 -12.16
N LEU A 236 27.24 -8.72 -10.84
CA LEU A 236 25.99 -9.08 -10.14
C LEU A 236 24.79 -8.31 -10.68
N ARG A 237 24.99 -7.05 -11.03
CA ARG A 237 23.96 -6.22 -11.66
C ARG A 237 23.38 -6.87 -12.92
N ASN A 238 24.25 -7.35 -13.82
CA ASN A 238 23.80 -7.98 -15.07
C ASN A 238 23.09 -9.30 -14.80
N LEU A 239 23.59 -10.10 -13.85
CA LEU A 239 22.95 -11.36 -13.44
C LEU A 239 21.55 -11.13 -12.86
N PHE A 240 21.39 -10.13 -12.02
CA PHE A 240 20.07 -9.77 -11.48
C PHE A 240 19.13 -9.25 -12.57
N GLN A 241 19.64 -8.45 -13.51
CA GLN A 241 18.83 -7.96 -14.64
C GLN A 241 18.36 -9.11 -15.56
N GLU A 242 19.24 -10.05 -15.89
CA GLU A 242 18.91 -11.22 -16.70
C GLU A 242 17.83 -12.08 -16.02
N ARG A 243 17.93 -12.27 -14.71
CA ARG A 243 16.95 -13.04 -13.90
C ARG A 243 15.70 -12.26 -13.54
N GLY A 244 15.59 -11.01 -13.97
CA GLY A 244 14.39 -10.19 -13.70
C GLY A 244 14.24 -9.72 -12.25
N VAL A 245 15.31 -9.78 -11.44
CA VAL A 245 15.28 -9.31 -10.05
C VAL A 245 15.16 -7.79 -10.02
N PRO A 246 14.13 -7.23 -9.36
CA PRO A 246 13.94 -5.78 -9.26
C PRO A 246 15.09 -5.10 -8.49
N PRO A 247 15.37 -3.80 -8.74
CA PRO A 247 16.46 -3.07 -8.08
C PRO A 247 16.38 -3.03 -6.55
N TRP A 248 15.20 -3.10 -5.99
CA TRP A 248 14.96 -3.07 -4.54
C TRP A 248 15.07 -4.44 -3.86
N GLU A 249 15.21 -5.51 -4.63
CA GLU A 249 15.45 -6.87 -4.16
C GLU A 249 16.91 -7.32 -4.37
N ARG A 250 17.79 -6.40 -4.72
CA ARG A 250 19.20 -6.68 -5.05
C ARG A 250 20.14 -6.44 -3.88
#